data_498024515e9aacbd9d8178cc5c7479fc
#
_entry.id   498024515e9aacbd9d8178cc5c7479fc
#
_cell.length_a   1.000
_cell.length_b   1.000
_cell.length_c   1.000
_cell.angle_alpha   90.00
_cell.angle_beta   90.00
_cell.angle_gamma   90.00
#
_symmetry.space_group_name_H-M   'P 1'
#
loop_
_entity.id
_entity.type
_entity.pdbx_description
1 polymer ?
#
loop_
_entity_poly.entity_id
_entity_poly.type
_entity_poly.pdbx_seq_one_letter_code
_entity_poly.pdbx_strand_id
1 'polypeptide(L)'
;MATQAVLASHRSGRSSESSVDVVANEKQKIALDLSQADPQGLPDLRNSASPKRWKTFWKSLRYLQHLTPKEVDDFMASYVIYNLDWSDEKQMVEVLGPDYQSRVGDCLQAYYGVLNHLCALGDVEKMYIPPFMSSKATVRENQLLYEESIAQDIGLKAGDRVLDLGCGRGRVAAHMRQYSGAQVTGLNIDPNQIAQAKSFNAGLGFSSNSFVVQDFNNLPLPFEDNSFDAFYQIQALSLCKDLPALFREIHRVVKPGARISLLDWVSLPDYDPMNAEHAELMRRVKPLIGAVGTPTPESLETALEEAGFTVLRSDNASVGDLQAPLIDKVDLYFRSMRQVILGLVKTHLLPRHFKTLINRLCLDGQAFVKMDKMRLVTTSYRIIAQKAQ
;
A
#
# COMPACT_ATOMS: atom_id res chain seq x y z
N MET A 1 -71.75 -9.60 30.85
CA MET A 1 -71.22 -8.80 31.99
C MET A 1 -69.76 -8.56 31.78
N ALA A 2 -69.43 -7.33 31.64
CA ALA A 2 -68.13 -6.82 31.31
C ALA A 2 -67.12 -6.86 32.48
N THR A 3 -65.84 -6.93 32.21
CA THR A 3 -64.87 -6.15 32.92
C THR A 3 -63.62 -5.98 32.02
N GLN A 4 -63.37 -4.74 31.63
CA GLN A 4 -62.14 -4.30 30.96
C GLN A 4 -60.97 -4.28 31.95
N ALA A 5 -59.82 -4.75 31.57
CA ALA A 5 -58.54 -4.47 32.24
C ALA A 5 -57.61 -3.74 31.26
N VAL A 6 -57.28 -2.51 31.65
CA VAL A 6 -56.33 -1.60 30.96
C VAL A 6 -54.91 -2.08 31.21
N LEU A 7 -54.17 -2.38 30.14
CA LEU A 7 -52.72 -2.61 30.20
C LEU A 7 -52.01 -1.35 29.68
N ALA A 8 -51.36 -0.63 30.57
CA ALA A 8 -50.45 0.46 30.25
C ALA A 8 -49.14 -0.10 29.63
N SER A 9 -48.88 0.27 28.38
CA SER A 9 -47.61 -0.03 27.68
C SER A 9 -46.55 1.00 28.06
N HIS A 10 -45.55 0.58 28.82
CA HIS A 10 -44.28 1.30 28.86
C HIS A 10 -43.52 1.12 27.53
N ARG A 11 -43.52 2.15 26.70
CA ARG A 11 -42.55 2.28 25.60
C ARG A 11 -41.26 2.82 26.20
N SER A 12 -40.26 1.95 26.36
CA SER A 12 -38.85 2.36 26.49
C SER A 12 -38.34 2.73 25.10
N GLY A 13 -38.12 4.01 24.86
CA GLY A 13 -37.43 4.50 23.69
C GLY A 13 -35.94 4.09 23.73
N ARG A 14 -35.57 3.05 23.02
CA ARG A 14 -34.20 2.89 22.58
C ARG A 14 -34.07 3.69 21.28
N SER A 15 -33.37 4.81 21.34
CA SER A 15 -32.85 5.50 20.17
C SER A 15 -31.89 4.55 19.46
N SER A 16 -32.24 4.14 18.24
CA SER A 16 -31.31 3.46 17.34
C SER A 16 -30.24 4.48 16.93
N GLU A 17 -29.10 4.48 17.59
CA GLU A 17 -27.91 5.12 17.04
C GLU A 17 -27.63 4.46 15.70
N SER A 18 -27.46 5.27 14.65
CA SER A 18 -27.17 4.74 13.32
C SER A 18 -25.81 4.09 13.32
N SER A 19 -25.62 3.04 12.53
CA SER A 19 -24.32 2.36 12.39
C SER A 19 -23.17 3.32 11.99
N VAL A 20 -23.52 4.45 11.38
CA VAL A 20 -22.60 5.54 11.03
C VAL A 20 -22.14 6.30 12.28
N ASP A 21 -23.01 6.53 13.27
CA ASP A 21 -22.68 7.23 14.50
C ASP A 21 -21.83 6.38 15.44
N VAL A 22 -22.02 5.06 15.45
CA VAL A 22 -21.21 4.12 16.22
C VAL A 22 -19.78 4.06 15.65
N VAL A 23 -19.62 3.97 14.34
CA VAL A 23 -18.30 3.97 13.68
C VAL A 23 -17.59 5.33 13.83
N ALA A 24 -18.33 6.45 13.80
CA ALA A 24 -17.77 7.78 14.03
C ALA A 24 -17.32 7.96 15.48
N ASN A 25 -18.07 7.43 16.44
CA ASN A 25 -17.74 7.49 17.89
C ASN A 25 -16.54 6.59 18.24
N GLU A 26 -16.43 5.38 17.66
CA GLU A 26 -15.23 4.54 17.81
C GLU A 26 -13.99 5.20 17.21
N LYS A 27 -14.11 5.79 16.02
CA LYS A 27 -13.01 6.54 15.38
C LYS A 27 -12.58 7.76 16.19
N GLN A 28 -13.51 8.43 16.87
CA GLN A 28 -13.22 9.57 17.73
C GLN A 28 -12.60 9.15 19.08
N LYS A 29 -12.97 7.99 19.61
CA LYS A 29 -12.38 7.39 20.80
C LYS A 29 -10.95 6.91 20.54
N ILE A 30 -10.69 6.31 19.38
CA ILE A 30 -9.36 5.94 18.91
C ILE A 30 -8.46 7.17 18.78
N ALA A 31 -8.97 8.29 18.25
CA ALA A 31 -8.21 9.53 18.12
C ALA A 31 -7.87 10.19 19.47
N LEU A 32 -8.71 10.00 20.51
CA LEU A 32 -8.46 10.53 21.86
C LEU A 32 -7.46 9.68 22.66
N ASP A 33 -7.48 8.36 22.52
CA ASP A 33 -6.56 7.44 23.22
C ASP A 33 -5.12 7.58 22.70
N LEU A 34 -4.96 8.00 21.44
CA LEU A 34 -3.66 8.23 20.78
C LEU A 34 -2.91 9.48 21.31
N SER A 35 -3.57 10.35 22.08
CA SER A 35 -2.93 11.54 22.67
C SER A 35 -2.11 11.28 23.93
N GLN A 36 -2.14 10.05 24.48
CA GLN A 36 -1.54 9.73 25.78
C GLN A 36 -0.32 8.80 25.75
N ALA A 37 0.10 8.30 24.57
CA ALA A 37 1.28 7.44 24.48
C ALA A 37 2.49 8.24 24.01
N ASP A 38 3.28 8.75 24.92
CA ASP A 38 4.67 9.17 24.72
C ASP A 38 5.60 8.11 25.32
N PRO A 39 6.08 7.13 24.53
CA PRO A 39 7.11 6.22 24.98
C PRO A 39 8.50 6.70 24.51
N GLN A 40 9.25 7.28 25.44
CA GLN A 40 10.70 7.19 25.44
C GLN A 40 11.48 8.01 24.41
N GLY A 41 11.24 9.33 24.25
CA GLY A 41 12.20 10.21 23.56
C GLY A 41 12.51 9.86 22.10
N LEU A 42 11.69 9.02 21.46
CA LEU A 42 11.82 8.62 20.06
C LEU A 42 11.39 9.77 19.14
N PRO A 43 12.02 9.97 17.99
CA PRO A 43 11.63 11.00 17.04
C PRO A 43 10.17 10.75 16.60
N ASP A 44 9.29 11.72 16.86
CA ASP A 44 7.89 11.67 16.44
C ASP A 44 7.82 11.60 14.92
N LEU A 45 7.49 10.40 14.40
CA LEU A 45 7.30 10.19 12.95
C LEU A 45 6.06 10.92 12.41
N ARG A 46 5.18 11.43 13.28
CA ARG A 46 4.06 12.30 12.91
C ARG A 46 4.52 13.72 12.58
N ASN A 47 5.63 14.17 13.18
CA ASN A 47 6.09 15.55 13.03
C ASN A 47 6.79 15.75 11.68
N SER A 48 6.12 16.46 10.77
CA SER A 48 6.49 16.61 9.37
C SER A 48 7.72 17.52 9.10
N ALA A 49 8.17 18.25 10.09
CA ALA A 49 9.20 19.31 9.94
C ALA A 49 10.62 18.83 10.22
N SER A 50 10.95 17.53 10.08
CA SER A 50 12.30 17.06 10.42
C SER A 50 13.34 17.53 9.39
N PRO A 51 14.56 17.95 9.84
CA PRO A 51 15.68 18.30 8.95
C PRO A 51 16.08 17.17 7.99
N LYS A 52 15.67 15.91 8.28
CA LYS A 52 15.91 14.73 7.43
C LYS A 52 15.17 14.80 6.10
N ARG A 53 13.99 15.47 6.03
CA ARG A 53 13.19 15.58 4.79
C ARG A 53 13.91 16.40 3.72
N TRP A 54 14.49 17.54 4.09
CA TRP A 54 15.30 18.34 3.18
C TRP A 54 16.50 17.56 2.62
N LYS A 55 17.14 16.72 3.44
CA LYS A 55 18.22 15.84 2.97
C LYS A 55 17.72 14.83 1.94
N THR A 56 16.55 14.22 2.16
CA THR A 56 15.93 13.28 1.20
C THR A 56 15.57 13.97 -0.09
N PHE A 57 14.94 15.15 -0.03
CA PHE A 57 14.60 15.96 -1.20
C PHE A 57 15.85 16.26 -2.03
N TRP A 58 16.89 16.86 -1.44
CA TRP A 58 18.10 17.21 -2.16
C TRP A 58 18.86 16.00 -2.69
N LYS A 59 18.87 14.89 -1.96
CA LYS A 59 19.46 13.64 -2.44
C LYS A 59 18.70 13.12 -3.66
N SER A 60 17.39 13.15 -3.63
CA SER A 60 16.54 12.69 -4.75
C SER A 60 16.65 13.61 -5.96
N LEU A 61 16.62 14.92 -5.74
CA LEU A 61 16.84 15.90 -6.82
C LEU A 61 18.19 15.69 -7.50
N ARG A 62 19.27 15.53 -6.70
CA ARG A 62 20.61 15.30 -7.22
C ARG A 62 20.70 13.98 -8.01
N TYR A 63 20.08 12.91 -7.52
CA TYR A 63 20.03 11.65 -8.24
C TYR A 63 19.35 11.83 -9.60
N LEU A 64 18.16 12.43 -9.62
CA LEU A 64 17.40 12.67 -10.86
C LEU A 64 18.14 13.58 -11.84
N GLN A 65 18.91 14.58 -11.36
CA GLN A 65 19.71 15.45 -12.22
C GLN A 65 20.83 14.71 -12.96
N HIS A 66 21.35 13.62 -12.38
CA HIS A 66 22.49 12.87 -12.93
C HIS A 66 22.07 11.60 -13.67
N LEU A 67 20.77 11.38 -13.89
CA LEU A 67 20.30 10.25 -14.71
C LEU A 67 20.88 10.35 -16.12
N THR A 68 21.44 9.24 -16.57
CA THR A 68 21.89 9.08 -17.94
C THR A 68 20.69 8.92 -18.89
N PRO A 69 20.85 9.22 -20.20
CA PRO A 69 19.79 8.94 -21.18
C PRO A 69 19.28 7.49 -21.13
N LYS A 70 20.21 6.53 -20.95
CA LYS A 70 19.87 5.12 -20.85
C LYS A 70 18.97 4.82 -19.64
N GLU A 71 19.27 5.35 -18.45
CA GLU A 71 18.45 5.14 -17.25
C GLU A 71 17.04 5.76 -17.42
N VAL A 72 16.92 6.89 -18.13
CA VAL A 72 15.62 7.48 -18.45
C VAL A 72 14.86 6.59 -19.44
N ASP A 73 15.52 6.07 -20.46
CA ASP A 73 14.91 5.18 -21.46
C ASP A 73 14.51 3.83 -20.82
N ASP A 74 15.36 3.25 -19.96
CA ASP A 74 15.05 2.02 -19.19
C ASP A 74 13.84 2.23 -18.29
N PHE A 75 13.76 3.38 -17.60
CA PHE A 75 12.60 3.74 -16.79
C PHE A 75 11.33 3.85 -17.63
N MET A 76 11.39 4.53 -18.79
CA MET A 76 10.23 4.66 -19.67
C MET A 76 9.81 3.33 -20.26
N ALA A 77 10.77 2.47 -20.64
CA ALA A 77 10.51 1.14 -21.16
C ALA A 77 9.94 0.18 -20.11
N SER A 78 10.29 0.36 -18.85
CA SER A 78 9.85 -0.52 -17.75
C SER A 78 8.33 -0.59 -17.57
N TYR A 79 7.59 0.41 -18.05
CA TYR A 79 6.13 0.44 -17.97
C TYR A 79 5.44 -0.66 -18.80
N VAL A 80 6.13 -1.30 -19.73
CA VAL A 80 5.57 -2.36 -20.58
C VAL A 80 5.04 -3.54 -19.76
N ILE A 81 5.73 -3.90 -18.67
CA ILE A 81 5.39 -5.08 -17.87
C ILE A 81 4.02 -5.01 -17.19
N TYR A 82 3.51 -3.81 -16.92
CA TYR A 82 2.23 -3.62 -16.20
C TYR A 82 0.99 -3.87 -17.05
N ASN A 83 1.16 -3.94 -18.38
CA ASN A 83 0.07 -4.25 -19.31
C ASN A 83 0.17 -5.67 -19.90
N LEU A 84 1.11 -6.49 -19.40
CA LEU A 84 1.24 -7.90 -19.78
C LEU A 84 0.50 -8.78 -18.77
N ASP A 85 0.01 -9.91 -19.27
CA ASP A 85 -0.45 -11.00 -18.42
C ASP A 85 0.75 -11.88 -18.05
N TRP A 86 1.18 -11.81 -16.79
CA TRP A 86 2.33 -12.58 -16.30
C TRP A 86 2.05 -14.08 -16.19
N SER A 87 0.80 -14.51 -16.33
CA SER A 87 0.44 -15.92 -16.41
C SER A 87 0.50 -16.46 -17.87
N ASP A 88 0.49 -15.59 -18.87
CA ASP A 88 0.64 -15.95 -20.28
C ASP A 88 2.12 -15.94 -20.69
N GLU A 89 2.77 -17.10 -20.55
CA GLU A 89 4.19 -17.25 -20.90
C GLU A 89 4.48 -16.91 -22.37
N LYS A 90 3.55 -17.18 -23.29
CA LYS A 90 3.72 -16.86 -24.71
C LYS A 90 3.79 -15.36 -24.92
N GLN A 91 2.87 -14.62 -24.32
CA GLN A 91 2.88 -13.15 -24.37
C GLN A 91 4.16 -12.59 -23.73
N MET A 92 4.59 -13.16 -22.59
CA MET A 92 5.81 -12.73 -21.91
C MET A 92 7.06 -12.94 -22.78
N VAL A 93 7.18 -14.11 -23.43
CA VAL A 93 8.30 -14.41 -24.35
C VAL A 93 8.24 -13.55 -25.61
N GLU A 94 7.05 -13.32 -26.18
CA GLU A 94 6.88 -12.50 -27.38
C GLU A 94 7.33 -11.04 -27.15
N VAL A 95 6.96 -10.46 -26.02
CA VAL A 95 7.21 -9.04 -25.74
C VAL A 95 8.57 -8.80 -25.10
N LEU A 96 8.98 -9.66 -24.17
CA LEU A 96 10.21 -9.47 -23.36
C LEU A 96 11.36 -10.37 -23.80
N GLY A 97 11.09 -11.38 -24.62
CA GLY A 97 12.08 -12.37 -25.04
C GLY A 97 12.16 -13.60 -24.14
N PRO A 98 12.99 -14.61 -24.52
CA PRO A 98 13.07 -15.88 -23.78
C PRO A 98 13.56 -15.72 -22.34
N ASP A 99 14.33 -14.69 -22.04
CA ASP A 99 14.83 -14.37 -20.69
C ASP A 99 13.89 -13.42 -19.95
N TYR A 100 12.58 -13.46 -20.21
CA TYR A 100 11.59 -12.51 -19.68
C TYR A 100 11.59 -12.40 -18.16
N GLN A 101 11.94 -13.45 -17.43
CA GLN A 101 11.99 -13.42 -15.97
C GLN A 101 13.06 -12.44 -15.47
N SER A 102 14.27 -12.46 -16.06
CA SER A 102 15.32 -11.49 -15.76
C SER A 102 14.90 -10.08 -16.18
N ARG A 103 14.28 -9.96 -17.37
CA ARG A 103 13.78 -8.68 -17.90
C ARG A 103 12.73 -8.03 -17.03
N VAL A 104 11.82 -8.81 -16.43
CA VAL A 104 10.85 -8.31 -15.44
C VAL A 104 11.58 -7.74 -14.23
N GLY A 105 12.59 -8.43 -13.71
CA GLY A 105 13.44 -7.95 -12.61
C GLY A 105 14.11 -6.61 -12.95
N ASP A 106 14.72 -6.51 -14.13
CA ASP A 106 15.35 -5.28 -14.62
C ASP A 106 14.35 -4.13 -14.75
N CYS A 107 13.15 -4.40 -15.30
CA CYS A 107 12.07 -3.41 -15.40
C CYS A 107 11.61 -2.92 -14.04
N LEU A 108 11.42 -3.80 -13.07
CA LEU A 108 11.03 -3.43 -11.70
C LEU A 108 12.13 -2.57 -11.04
N GLN A 109 13.39 -2.93 -11.22
CA GLN A 109 14.51 -2.15 -10.68
C GLN A 109 14.59 -0.76 -11.32
N ALA A 110 14.45 -0.65 -12.64
CA ALA A 110 14.44 0.62 -13.36
C ALA A 110 13.25 1.49 -12.94
N TYR A 111 12.06 0.90 -12.83
CA TYR A 111 10.84 1.58 -12.41
C TYR A 111 10.96 2.16 -11.00
N TYR A 112 11.21 1.31 -10.01
CA TYR A 112 11.27 1.77 -8.61
C TYR A 112 12.51 2.63 -8.33
N GLY A 113 13.62 2.39 -9.03
CA GLY A 113 14.83 3.18 -8.91
C GLY A 113 14.59 4.67 -9.17
N VAL A 114 13.85 5.00 -10.23
CA VAL A 114 13.53 6.39 -10.60
C VAL A 114 12.30 6.91 -9.87
N LEU A 115 11.21 6.11 -9.83
CA LEU A 115 9.94 6.52 -9.24
C LEU A 115 10.07 6.90 -7.76
N ASN A 116 10.86 6.16 -6.99
CA ASN A 116 11.14 6.47 -5.58
C ASN A 116 11.68 7.90 -5.39
N HIS A 117 12.53 8.36 -6.30
CA HIS A 117 13.10 9.70 -6.23
C HIS A 117 12.13 10.77 -6.73
N LEU A 118 11.32 10.48 -7.75
CA LEU A 118 10.25 11.38 -8.21
C LEU A 118 9.21 11.61 -7.11
N CYS A 119 8.76 10.55 -6.46
CA CYS A 119 7.80 10.63 -5.36
C CYS A 119 8.39 11.37 -4.14
N ALA A 120 9.68 11.18 -3.85
CA ALA A 120 10.35 11.88 -2.77
C ALA A 120 10.47 13.40 -2.99
N LEU A 121 10.48 13.88 -4.25
CA LEU A 121 10.35 15.32 -4.55
C LEU A 121 8.98 15.86 -4.12
N GLY A 122 7.94 15.01 -4.21
CA GLY A 122 6.58 15.32 -3.77
C GLY A 122 6.32 14.98 -2.30
N ASP A 123 7.37 14.74 -1.50
CA ASP A 123 7.26 14.35 -0.09
C ASP A 123 6.53 13.02 0.16
N VAL A 124 6.46 12.16 -0.85
CA VAL A 124 5.92 10.82 -0.76
C VAL A 124 7.07 9.83 -0.52
N GLU A 125 7.26 9.42 0.73
CA GLU A 125 8.33 8.49 1.10
C GLU A 125 7.87 7.02 1.11
N LYS A 126 6.59 6.78 1.30
CA LYS A 126 5.97 5.45 1.28
C LYS A 126 5.25 5.25 -0.05
N MET A 127 5.60 4.19 -0.76
CA MET A 127 5.17 3.94 -2.13
C MET A 127 3.83 3.19 -2.20
N TYR A 128 2.87 3.58 -1.37
CA TYR A 128 1.50 3.10 -1.47
C TYR A 128 0.50 4.24 -1.34
N ILE A 129 -0.66 4.07 -1.97
CA ILE A 129 -1.77 5.01 -1.89
C ILE A 129 -2.65 4.60 -0.72
N PRO A 130 -2.69 5.38 0.38
CA PRO A 130 -3.44 4.98 1.55
C PRO A 130 -4.95 5.02 1.31
N PRO A 131 -5.73 4.27 2.09
CA PRO A 131 -7.16 4.52 2.21
C PRO A 131 -7.45 5.96 2.62
N PHE A 132 -8.59 6.47 2.18
CA PHE A 132 -9.09 7.77 2.61
C PHE A 132 -9.67 7.65 4.02
N MET A 133 -8.83 7.83 5.05
CA MET A 133 -9.20 7.69 6.46
C MET A 133 -9.87 8.96 7.01
N SER A 134 -9.45 10.15 6.53
CA SER A 134 -9.96 11.43 6.99
C SER A 134 -9.81 12.53 5.95
N SER A 135 -10.87 13.35 5.76
CA SER A 135 -10.83 14.51 4.87
C SER A 135 -9.90 15.63 5.36
N LYS A 136 -9.61 15.67 6.66
CA LYS A 136 -8.73 16.66 7.29
C LYS A 136 -7.25 16.26 7.23
N ALA A 137 -6.98 14.98 6.95
CA ALA A 137 -5.63 14.42 6.94
C ALA A 137 -4.96 14.60 5.57
N THR A 138 -3.67 14.83 5.58
CA THR A 138 -2.79 14.74 4.42
C THR A 138 -2.62 13.29 3.95
N VAL A 139 -1.98 13.05 2.81
CA VAL A 139 -1.65 11.69 2.35
C VAL A 139 -0.86 10.93 3.42
N ARG A 140 0.18 11.57 3.97
CA ARG A 140 1.02 10.96 5.00
C ARG A 140 0.24 10.65 6.28
N GLU A 141 -0.61 11.55 6.73
CA GLU A 141 -1.44 11.31 7.91
C GLU A 141 -2.45 10.18 7.68
N ASN A 142 -3.04 10.09 6.48
CA ASN A 142 -3.86 8.93 6.11
C ASN A 142 -3.05 7.63 6.11
N GLN A 143 -1.77 7.65 5.67
CA GLN A 143 -0.87 6.49 5.78
C GLN A 143 -0.65 6.08 7.23
N LEU A 144 -0.33 7.03 8.11
CA LEU A 144 -0.11 6.74 9.54
C LEU A 144 -1.38 6.19 10.20
N LEU A 145 -2.54 6.83 9.98
CA LEU A 145 -3.82 6.37 10.51
C LEU A 145 -4.15 4.94 10.06
N TYR A 146 -3.88 4.62 8.80
CA TYR A 146 -4.12 3.28 8.29
C TYR A 146 -3.15 2.25 8.88
N GLU A 147 -1.86 2.56 8.98
CA GLU A 147 -0.86 1.70 9.58
C GLU A 147 -1.17 1.41 11.05
N GLU A 148 -1.63 2.41 11.80
CA GLU A 148 -2.12 2.23 13.17
C GLU A 148 -3.34 1.30 13.22
N SER A 149 -4.28 1.42 12.26
CA SER A 149 -5.41 0.50 12.17
C SER A 149 -4.99 -0.95 11.85
N ILE A 150 -3.97 -1.15 11.00
CA ILE A 150 -3.40 -2.49 10.78
C ILE A 150 -2.92 -3.10 12.10
N ALA A 151 -2.10 -2.34 12.85
CA ALA A 151 -1.56 -2.83 14.12
C ALA A 151 -2.67 -3.23 15.12
N GLN A 152 -3.78 -2.48 15.13
CA GLN A 152 -4.96 -2.77 15.96
C GLN A 152 -5.72 -4.00 15.44
N ASP A 153 -6.02 -4.06 14.13
CA ASP A 153 -6.78 -5.14 13.51
C ASP A 153 -6.11 -6.51 13.70
N ILE A 154 -4.77 -6.56 13.61
CA ILE A 154 -3.99 -7.80 13.83
C ILE A 154 -3.55 -7.97 15.29
N GLY A 155 -3.86 -7.01 16.18
CA GLY A 155 -3.63 -7.12 17.62
C GLY A 155 -2.17 -7.08 18.04
N LEU A 156 -1.31 -6.32 17.33
CA LEU A 156 0.13 -6.24 17.63
C LEU A 156 0.41 -5.71 19.03
N LYS A 157 1.38 -6.35 19.68
CA LYS A 157 1.87 -6.01 21.02
C LYS A 157 3.40 -5.85 21.02
N ALA A 158 3.88 -5.21 22.06
CA ALA A 158 5.32 -5.09 22.28
C ALA A 158 5.97 -6.48 22.40
N GLY A 159 7.02 -6.69 21.62
CA GLY A 159 7.76 -7.95 21.56
C GLY A 159 7.27 -8.96 20.51
N ASP A 160 6.06 -8.78 19.94
CA ASP A 160 5.57 -9.64 18.85
C ASP A 160 6.52 -9.57 17.65
N ARG A 161 6.66 -10.67 16.95
CA ARG A 161 7.38 -10.76 15.67
C ARG A 161 6.37 -10.68 14.53
N VAL A 162 6.51 -9.68 13.66
CA VAL A 162 5.59 -9.47 12.53
C VAL A 162 6.36 -9.49 11.20
N LEU A 163 5.79 -10.17 10.21
CA LEU A 163 6.32 -10.20 8.86
C LEU A 163 5.66 -9.11 8.00
N ASP A 164 6.49 -8.27 7.36
CA ASP A 164 6.12 -7.23 6.39
C ASP A 164 6.53 -7.67 4.99
N LEU A 165 5.57 -8.11 4.18
CA LEU A 165 5.81 -8.56 2.81
C LEU A 165 5.79 -7.38 1.84
N GLY A 166 6.90 -7.18 1.12
CA GLY A 166 7.05 -6.01 0.25
C GLY A 166 7.39 -4.73 1.01
N CYS A 167 8.21 -4.84 2.06
CA CYS A 167 8.52 -3.77 3.02
C CYS A 167 9.15 -2.50 2.42
N GLY A 168 9.53 -2.52 1.15
CA GLY A 168 10.16 -1.41 0.47
C GLY A 168 11.37 -0.85 1.23
N ARG A 169 11.35 0.46 1.51
CA ARG A 169 12.43 1.16 2.22
C ARG A 169 12.26 1.15 3.76
N GLY A 170 11.42 0.27 4.31
CA GLY A 170 11.24 0.04 5.74
C GLY A 170 10.61 1.20 6.52
N ARG A 171 9.87 2.10 5.84
CA ARG A 171 9.21 3.24 6.49
C ARG A 171 7.97 2.81 7.27
N VAL A 172 7.19 1.87 6.73
CA VAL A 172 6.05 1.26 7.41
C VAL A 172 6.55 0.45 8.60
N ALA A 173 7.55 -0.41 8.40
CA ALA A 173 8.16 -1.21 9.45
C ALA A 173 8.62 -0.36 10.66
N ALA A 174 9.23 0.80 10.40
CA ALA A 174 9.64 1.72 11.46
C ALA A 174 8.45 2.30 12.24
N HIS A 175 7.36 2.67 11.54
CA HIS A 175 6.16 3.19 12.19
C HIS A 175 5.43 2.10 12.98
N MET A 176 5.30 0.89 12.42
CA MET A 176 4.73 -0.27 13.12
C MET A 176 5.50 -0.58 14.41
N ARG A 177 6.85 -0.56 14.34
CA ARG A 177 7.71 -0.71 15.52
C ARG A 177 7.48 0.40 16.55
N GLN A 178 7.42 1.65 16.10
CA GLN A 178 7.21 2.79 17.01
C GLN A 178 5.84 2.72 17.68
N TYR A 179 4.81 2.37 16.93
CA TYR A 179 3.43 2.37 17.43
C TYR A 179 3.14 1.20 18.35
N SER A 180 3.52 -0.03 17.96
CA SER A 180 3.13 -1.24 18.69
C SER A 180 4.21 -1.81 19.62
N GLY A 181 5.48 -1.44 19.41
CA GLY A 181 6.61 -2.11 20.07
C GLY A 181 6.97 -3.47 19.47
N ALA A 182 6.29 -3.92 18.41
CA ALA A 182 6.59 -5.19 17.74
C ALA A 182 7.93 -5.15 17.00
N GLN A 183 8.52 -6.32 16.75
CA GLN A 183 9.74 -6.50 15.96
C GLN A 183 9.35 -6.85 14.52
N VAL A 184 9.70 -5.99 13.57
CA VAL A 184 9.33 -6.19 12.18
C VAL A 184 10.44 -6.88 11.41
N THR A 185 10.10 -7.96 10.73
CA THR A 185 10.94 -8.59 9.69
C THR A 185 10.38 -8.20 8.34
N GLY A 186 11.09 -7.37 7.60
CA GLY A 186 10.70 -6.93 6.26
C GLY A 186 11.34 -7.77 5.17
N LEU A 187 10.56 -8.15 4.16
CA LEU A 187 11.02 -8.85 2.98
C LEU A 187 10.77 -8.01 1.74
N ASN A 188 11.76 -7.89 0.85
CA ASN A 188 11.63 -7.17 -0.42
C ASN A 188 12.62 -7.69 -1.46
N ILE A 189 12.23 -7.63 -2.74
CA ILE A 189 13.06 -8.11 -3.85
C ILE A 189 14.27 -7.20 -4.14
N ASP A 190 14.15 -5.88 -3.94
CA ASP A 190 15.17 -4.90 -4.29
C ASP A 190 16.23 -4.75 -3.17
N PRO A 191 17.50 -5.15 -3.42
CA PRO A 191 18.57 -5.03 -2.44
C PRO A 191 18.89 -3.58 -2.05
N ASN A 192 18.66 -2.61 -2.94
CA ASN A 192 18.88 -1.20 -2.65
C ASN A 192 17.84 -0.66 -1.66
N GLN A 193 16.58 -1.07 -1.82
CA GLN A 193 15.52 -0.73 -0.88
C GLN A 193 15.78 -1.37 0.49
N ILE A 194 16.21 -2.63 0.52
CA ILE A 194 16.58 -3.32 1.77
C ILE A 194 17.77 -2.63 2.47
N ALA A 195 18.79 -2.21 1.73
CA ALA A 195 19.90 -1.44 2.32
C ALA A 195 19.42 -0.11 2.93
N GLN A 196 18.50 0.58 2.26
CA GLN A 196 17.88 1.81 2.79
C GLN A 196 16.99 1.52 4.01
N ALA A 197 16.23 0.42 4.02
CA ALA A 197 15.41 0.00 5.15
C ALA A 197 16.26 -0.26 6.40
N LYS A 198 17.34 -1.02 6.26
CA LYS A 198 18.31 -1.28 7.34
C LYS A 198 18.90 0.01 7.89
N SER A 199 19.42 0.87 7.01
CA SER A 199 20.03 2.14 7.40
C SER A 199 19.03 3.09 8.09
N PHE A 200 17.80 3.14 7.60
CA PHE A 200 16.78 4.00 8.17
C PHE A 200 16.37 3.54 9.57
N ASN A 201 16.07 2.26 9.75
CA ASN A 201 15.64 1.71 11.03
C ASN A 201 16.77 1.74 12.07
N ALA A 202 18.00 1.43 11.68
CA ALA A 202 19.17 1.59 12.55
C ALA A 202 19.36 3.04 13.01
N GLY A 203 19.16 4.01 12.10
CA GLY A 203 19.23 5.44 12.44
C GLY A 203 18.13 5.96 13.37
N LEU A 204 17.08 5.16 13.60
CA LEU A 204 16.02 5.41 14.59
C LEU A 204 16.24 4.59 15.90
N GLY A 205 17.27 3.79 15.98
CA GLY A 205 17.51 2.90 17.11
C GLY A 205 16.69 1.60 17.07
N PHE A 206 16.05 1.27 15.96
CA PHE A 206 15.22 0.08 15.77
C PHE A 206 16.06 -1.11 15.27
N SER A 207 17.13 -1.45 15.99
CA SER A 207 18.06 -2.52 15.62
C SER A 207 17.43 -3.93 15.65
N SER A 208 16.30 -4.10 16.33
CA SER A 208 15.55 -5.36 16.35
C SER A 208 14.71 -5.59 15.10
N ASN A 209 14.47 -4.57 14.27
CA ASN A 209 13.88 -4.78 12.95
C ASN A 209 14.90 -5.41 12.02
N SER A 210 14.50 -6.43 11.27
CA SER A 210 15.34 -7.14 10.31
C SER A 210 14.81 -7.01 8.90
N PHE A 211 15.68 -7.12 7.89
CA PHE A 211 15.28 -6.95 6.49
C PHE A 211 16.02 -7.95 5.60
N VAL A 212 15.28 -8.68 4.76
CA VAL A 212 15.76 -9.76 3.92
C VAL A 212 15.52 -9.42 2.45
N VAL A 213 16.52 -9.66 1.60
CA VAL A 213 16.35 -9.60 0.14
C VAL A 213 15.82 -10.94 -0.32
N GLN A 214 14.58 -10.96 -0.79
CA GLN A 214 13.92 -12.16 -1.29
C GLN A 214 12.78 -11.78 -2.22
N ASP A 215 12.64 -12.50 -3.33
CA ASP A 215 11.43 -12.50 -4.15
C ASP A 215 10.41 -13.46 -3.52
N PHE A 216 9.24 -12.97 -3.14
CA PHE A 216 8.19 -13.80 -2.56
C PHE A 216 7.55 -14.77 -3.56
N ASN A 217 7.85 -14.64 -4.86
CA ASN A 217 7.50 -15.64 -5.86
C ASN A 217 8.44 -16.85 -5.86
N ASN A 218 9.61 -16.76 -5.19
CA ASN A 218 10.55 -17.86 -5.02
C ASN A 218 10.32 -18.53 -3.67
N LEU A 219 9.41 -19.49 -3.65
CA LEU A 219 9.05 -20.26 -2.46
C LEU A 219 9.96 -21.48 -2.27
N PRO A 220 10.17 -21.97 -1.02
CA PRO A 220 9.62 -21.45 0.23
C PRO A 220 10.30 -20.15 0.70
N LEU A 221 9.60 -19.37 1.53
CA LEU A 221 10.18 -18.20 2.20
C LEU A 221 11.25 -18.66 3.22
N PRO A 222 12.34 -17.88 3.42
CA PRO A 222 13.47 -18.27 4.26
C PRO A 222 13.18 -18.11 5.77
N PHE A 223 12.01 -18.58 6.20
CA PHE A 223 11.56 -18.49 7.58
C PHE A 223 11.08 -19.84 8.09
N GLU A 224 11.25 -20.08 9.38
CA GLU A 224 10.78 -21.28 10.05
C GLU A 224 9.26 -21.29 10.20
N ASP A 225 8.68 -22.48 10.34
CA ASP A 225 7.26 -22.66 10.63
C ASP A 225 6.88 -21.95 11.92
N ASN A 226 5.70 -21.34 11.95
CA ASN A 226 5.13 -20.70 13.13
C ASN A 226 6.10 -19.71 13.82
N SER A 227 6.86 -18.96 13.02
CA SER A 227 7.88 -18.02 13.53
C SER A 227 7.38 -16.59 13.74
N PHE A 228 6.19 -16.23 13.21
CA PHE A 228 5.63 -14.90 13.32
C PHE A 228 4.31 -14.87 14.08
N ASP A 229 4.12 -13.85 14.95
CA ASP A 229 2.91 -13.63 15.71
C ASP A 229 1.82 -12.98 14.87
N ALA A 230 2.20 -12.25 13.81
CA ALA A 230 1.31 -11.60 12.86
C ALA A 230 1.99 -11.38 11.51
N PHE A 231 1.17 -11.01 10.52
CA PHE A 231 1.61 -10.70 9.16
C PHE A 231 0.85 -9.49 8.63
N TYR A 232 1.50 -8.65 7.85
CA TYR A 232 0.83 -7.67 7.00
C TYR A 232 1.56 -7.48 5.67
N GLN A 233 0.80 -7.05 4.67
CA GLN A 233 1.31 -6.52 3.42
C GLN A 233 0.50 -5.29 2.99
N ILE A 234 1.13 -4.39 2.23
CA ILE A 234 0.51 -3.18 1.70
C ILE A 234 0.87 -3.04 0.24
N GLN A 235 -0.11 -3.28 -0.65
CA GLN A 235 -0.03 -3.10 -2.10
C GLN A 235 1.18 -3.78 -2.76
N ALA A 236 1.36 -5.08 -2.48
CA ALA A 236 2.42 -5.91 -3.04
C ALA A 236 1.92 -7.14 -3.81
N LEU A 237 0.70 -7.62 -3.53
CA LEU A 237 0.18 -8.89 -4.08
C LEU A 237 -0.10 -8.84 -5.57
N SER A 238 -0.31 -7.66 -6.16
CA SER A 238 -0.49 -7.52 -7.62
C SER A 238 0.71 -8.03 -8.44
N LEU A 239 1.87 -8.23 -7.80
CA LEU A 239 3.08 -8.79 -8.39
C LEU A 239 3.27 -10.28 -8.08
N CYS A 240 2.32 -10.90 -7.39
CA CYS A 240 2.34 -12.33 -7.07
C CYS A 240 1.90 -13.16 -8.28
N LYS A 241 2.66 -14.22 -8.59
CA LYS A 241 2.36 -15.15 -9.69
C LYS A 241 1.40 -16.25 -9.28
N ASP A 242 1.47 -16.70 -8.02
CA ASP A 242 0.67 -17.79 -7.46
C ASP A 242 0.21 -17.42 -6.04
N LEU A 243 -0.95 -16.75 -5.95
CA LEU A 243 -1.54 -16.32 -4.68
C LEU A 243 -1.85 -17.51 -3.74
N PRO A 244 -2.47 -18.62 -4.20
CA PRO A 244 -2.70 -19.78 -3.36
C PRO A 244 -1.41 -20.35 -2.76
N ALA A 245 -0.34 -20.46 -3.54
CA ALA A 245 0.95 -20.94 -3.04
C ALA A 245 1.56 -19.98 -2.02
N LEU A 246 1.51 -18.69 -2.28
CA LEU A 246 2.00 -17.67 -1.35
C LEU A 246 1.21 -17.68 -0.03
N PHE A 247 -0.12 -17.78 -0.08
CA PHE A 247 -0.93 -17.78 1.15
C PHE A 247 -0.74 -19.07 1.97
N ARG A 248 -0.53 -20.24 1.33
CA ARG A 248 -0.11 -21.45 2.06
C ARG A 248 1.24 -21.26 2.75
N GLU A 249 2.15 -20.56 2.11
CA GLU A 249 3.47 -20.27 2.69
C GLU A 249 3.37 -19.27 3.85
N ILE A 250 2.55 -18.22 3.71
CA ILE A 250 2.25 -17.29 4.81
C ILE A 250 1.60 -18.06 5.98
N HIS A 251 0.65 -18.97 5.69
CA HIS A 251 0.04 -19.83 6.72
C HIS A 251 1.08 -20.69 7.43
N ARG A 252 2.07 -21.23 6.72
CA ARG A 252 3.16 -22.01 7.33
C ARG A 252 3.97 -21.17 8.32
N VAL A 253 4.35 -19.95 7.96
CA VAL A 253 5.28 -19.14 8.75
C VAL A 253 4.63 -18.40 9.91
N VAL A 254 3.31 -18.15 9.87
CA VAL A 254 2.60 -17.52 11.01
C VAL A 254 2.16 -18.57 12.04
N LYS A 255 2.14 -18.18 13.31
CA LYS A 255 1.73 -19.05 14.43
C LYS A 255 0.24 -19.38 14.38
N PRO A 256 -0.21 -20.52 14.97
CA PRO A 256 -1.62 -20.74 15.24
C PRO A 256 -2.24 -19.55 15.98
N GLY A 257 -3.45 -19.16 15.59
CA GLY A 257 -4.15 -18.00 16.14
C GLY A 257 -3.69 -16.65 15.63
N ALA A 258 -2.60 -16.56 14.85
CA ALA A 258 -2.09 -15.32 14.28
C ALA A 258 -3.10 -14.67 13.34
N ARG A 259 -3.19 -13.34 13.39
CA ARG A 259 -3.96 -12.54 12.43
C ARG A 259 -3.06 -11.98 11.36
N ILE A 260 -3.64 -11.85 10.16
CA ILE A 260 -2.98 -11.25 9.01
C ILE A 260 -3.81 -10.09 8.47
N SER A 261 -3.14 -9.07 7.92
CA SER A 261 -3.77 -7.92 7.26
C SER A 261 -3.24 -7.75 5.86
N LEU A 262 -4.15 -7.70 4.90
CA LEU A 262 -3.88 -7.38 3.51
C LEU A 262 -4.50 -6.01 3.18
N LEU A 263 -3.75 -5.16 2.50
CA LEU A 263 -4.27 -4.00 1.79
C LEU A 263 -3.78 -4.08 0.37
N ASP A 264 -4.68 -4.22 -0.58
CA ASP A 264 -4.24 -4.28 -1.98
C ASP A 264 -5.23 -3.66 -2.95
N TRP A 265 -4.78 -3.58 -4.17
CA TRP A 265 -5.53 -3.25 -5.36
C TRP A 265 -6.42 -4.44 -5.76
N VAL A 266 -7.69 -4.12 -6.04
CA VAL A 266 -8.66 -5.09 -6.56
C VAL A 266 -9.53 -4.47 -7.63
N SER A 267 -10.03 -5.29 -8.56
CA SER A 267 -11.20 -4.96 -9.36
C SER A 267 -12.46 -5.23 -8.56
N LEU A 268 -13.44 -4.33 -8.68
CA LEU A 268 -14.72 -4.41 -7.98
C LEU A 268 -15.82 -4.95 -8.92
N PRO A 269 -16.96 -5.38 -8.39
CA PRO A 269 -18.02 -6.02 -9.19
C PRO A 269 -18.55 -5.20 -10.38
N ASP A 270 -18.48 -3.86 -10.31
CA ASP A 270 -18.92 -2.98 -11.39
C ASP A 270 -17.93 -2.91 -12.58
N TYR A 271 -16.73 -3.51 -12.43
CA TYR A 271 -15.75 -3.58 -13.52
C TYR A 271 -16.15 -4.65 -14.55
N ASP A 272 -16.38 -4.21 -15.78
CA ASP A 272 -16.64 -5.09 -16.93
C ASP A 272 -15.47 -5.00 -17.93
N PRO A 273 -14.66 -6.05 -18.11
CA PRO A 273 -13.54 -6.06 -19.06
C PRO A 273 -13.99 -5.98 -20.53
N MET A 274 -15.27 -6.29 -20.82
CA MET A 274 -15.84 -6.18 -22.17
C MET A 274 -16.29 -4.74 -22.49
N ASN A 275 -16.43 -3.88 -21.49
CA ASN A 275 -16.69 -2.46 -21.69
C ASN A 275 -15.41 -1.75 -22.12
N ALA A 276 -15.40 -1.16 -23.33
CA ALA A 276 -14.24 -0.51 -23.91
C ALA A 276 -13.69 0.65 -23.04
N GLU A 277 -14.56 1.40 -22.35
CA GLU A 277 -14.14 2.48 -21.45
C GLU A 277 -13.45 1.92 -20.20
N HIS A 278 -14.01 0.87 -19.59
CA HIS A 278 -13.41 0.22 -18.41
C HIS A 278 -12.04 -0.38 -18.74
N ALA A 279 -11.94 -1.07 -19.89
CA ALA A 279 -10.69 -1.67 -20.35
C ALA A 279 -9.61 -0.61 -20.64
N GLU A 280 -9.96 0.52 -21.28
CA GLU A 280 -9.02 1.62 -21.53
C GLU A 280 -8.58 2.30 -20.22
N LEU A 281 -9.48 2.54 -19.28
CA LEU A 281 -9.15 3.07 -17.96
C LEU A 281 -8.21 2.11 -17.21
N MET A 282 -8.49 0.81 -17.23
CA MET A 282 -7.64 -0.23 -16.61
C MET A 282 -6.22 -0.19 -17.18
N ARG A 283 -6.09 -0.17 -18.51
CA ARG A 283 -4.81 -0.09 -19.21
C ARG A 283 -3.97 1.12 -18.81
N ARG A 284 -4.61 2.25 -18.48
CA ARG A 284 -3.96 3.49 -18.04
C ARG A 284 -3.58 3.46 -16.56
N VAL A 285 -4.45 2.88 -15.71
CA VAL A 285 -4.27 2.93 -14.25
C VAL A 285 -3.26 1.89 -13.77
N LYS A 286 -3.25 0.68 -14.32
CA LYS A 286 -2.27 -0.37 -13.92
C LYS A 286 -0.82 0.12 -13.90
N PRO A 287 -0.29 0.76 -14.96
CA PRO A 287 1.08 1.28 -14.95
C PRO A 287 1.29 2.45 -13.97
N LEU A 288 0.24 3.23 -13.66
CA LEU A 288 0.33 4.35 -12.72
C LEU A 288 0.57 3.85 -11.29
N ILE A 289 -0.14 2.79 -10.89
CA ILE A 289 -0.07 2.23 -9.54
C ILE A 289 0.93 1.08 -9.41
N GLY A 290 1.55 0.65 -10.52
CA GLY A 290 2.50 -0.46 -10.53
C GLY A 290 1.83 -1.83 -10.31
N ALA A 291 0.56 -1.99 -10.71
CA ALA A 291 -0.17 -3.23 -10.60
C ALA A 291 -0.11 -4.05 -11.88
N VAL A 292 0.09 -5.37 -11.75
CA VAL A 292 0.09 -6.33 -12.85
C VAL A 292 -1.18 -7.18 -12.81
N GLY A 293 -1.37 -7.95 -11.76
CA GLY A 293 -2.62 -8.68 -11.53
C GLY A 293 -3.78 -7.75 -11.22
N THR A 294 -4.99 -8.24 -11.40
CA THR A 294 -6.24 -7.57 -11.03
C THR A 294 -7.14 -8.55 -10.28
N PRO A 295 -6.74 -8.94 -9.04
CA PRO A 295 -7.56 -9.85 -8.26
C PRO A 295 -8.91 -9.21 -7.93
N THR A 296 -9.91 -10.03 -7.72
CA THR A 296 -11.17 -9.61 -7.11
C THR A 296 -11.14 -9.90 -5.61
N PRO A 297 -11.99 -9.24 -4.80
CA PRO A 297 -12.16 -9.60 -3.39
C PRO A 297 -12.38 -11.09 -3.19
N GLU A 298 -13.31 -11.67 -3.94
CA GLU A 298 -13.66 -13.10 -3.85
C GLU A 298 -12.48 -14.00 -4.17
N SER A 299 -11.63 -13.63 -5.14
CA SER A 299 -10.45 -14.45 -5.50
C SER A 299 -9.41 -14.45 -4.38
N LEU A 300 -9.24 -13.33 -3.68
CA LEU A 300 -8.35 -13.24 -2.52
C LEU A 300 -8.90 -14.00 -1.32
N GLU A 301 -10.19 -13.86 -1.03
CA GLU A 301 -10.87 -14.59 0.06
C GLU A 301 -10.79 -16.09 -0.16
N THR A 302 -11.16 -16.58 -1.35
CA THR A 302 -11.08 -18.00 -1.70
C THR A 302 -9.66 -18.55 -1.53
N ALA A 303 -8.65 -17.83 -2.02
CA ALA A 303 -7.25 -18.25 -1.90
C ALA A 303 -6.76 -18.29 -0.44
N LEU A 304 -7.26 -17.38 0.41
CA LEU A 304 -6.97 -17.39 1.85
C LEU A 304 -7.63 -18.58 2.55
N GLU A 305 -8.90 -18.84 2.25
CA GLU A 305 -9.66 -19.96 2.83
C GLU A 305 -9.06 -21.30 2.41
N GLU A 306 -8.68 -21.47 1.15
CA GLU A 306 -7.97 -22.67 0.66
C GLU A 306 -6.60 -22.85 1.33
N ALA A 307 -5.94 -21.77 1.73
CA ALA A 307 -4.70 -21.82 2.49
C ALA A 307 -4.91 -22.14 4.00
N GLY A 308 -6.15 -22.21 4.48
CA GLY A 308 -6.48 -22.54 5.87
C GLY A 308 -6.70 -21.32 6.79
N PHE A 309 -6.86 -20.14 6.24
CA PHE A 309 -7.26 -18.96 7.00
C PHE A 309 -8.77 -18.83 7.09
N THR A 310 -9.24 -18.22 8.18
CA THR A 310 -10.63 -17.75 8.30
C THR A 310 -10.65 -16.25 8.05
N VAL A 311 -11.41 -15.79 7.05
CA VAL A 311 -11.61 -14.37 6.78
C VAL A 311 -12.50 -13.77 7.86
N LEU A 312 -12.01 -12.75 8.55
CA LEU A 312 -12.70 -12.03 9.63
C LEU A 312 -13.33 -10.73 9.13
N ARG A 313 -12.72 -10.12 8.13
CA ARG A 313 -13.15 -8.85 7.55
C ARG A 313 -12.67 -8.74 6.11
N SER A 314 -13.55 -8.25 5.24
CA SER A 314 -13.26 -7.96 3.84
C SER A 314 -14.07 -6.74 3.43
N ASP A 315 -13.39 -5.60 3.23
CA ASP A 315 -14.04 -4.33 2.94
C ASP A 315 -13.11 -3.30 2.27
N ASN A 316 -13.70 -2.23 1.74
CA ASN A 316 -12.93 -1.06 1.37
C ASN A 316 -12.62 -0.25 2.64
N ALA A 317 -11.34 -0.04 2.95
CA ALA A 317 -10.90 0.68 4.14
C ALA A 317 -11.11 2.20 4.06
N SER A 318 -11.44 2.75 2.89
CA SER A 318 -11.71 4.18 2.71
C SER A 318 -13.07 4.58 3.26
N VAL A 319 -13.16 5.76 3.85
CA VAL A 319 -14.43 6.34 4.29
C VAL A 319 -15.36 6.55 3.09
N GLY A 320 -16.56 5.97 3.19
CA GLY A 320 -17.56 6.01 2.10
C GLY A 320 -17.20 5.15 0.89
N ASP A 321 -16.29 4.19 1.06
CA ASP A 321 -15.82 3.27 0.04
C ASP A 321 -15.20 3.95 -1.19
N LEU A 322 -14.70 5.17 -1.03
CA LEU A 322 -14.12 5.97 -2.10
C LEU A 322 -12.77 6.56 -1.69
N GLN A 323 -11.76 6.30 -2.50
CA GLN A 323 -10.40 6.86 -2.36
C GLN A 323 -10.21 8.14 -3.19
N ALA A 324 -11.08 8.36 -4.17
CA ALA A 324 -11.03 9.47 -5.13
C ALA A 324 -10.78 10.86 -4.50
N PRO A 325 -11.37 11.23 -3.33
CA PRO A 325 -11.10 12.54 -2.74
C PRO A 325 -9.64 12.75 -2.35
N LEU A 326 -8.93 11.67 -1.98
CA LEU A 326 -7.50 11.72 -1.66
C LEU A 326 -6.66 11.72 -2.93
N ILE A 327 -6.98 10.84 -3.88
CA ILE A 327 -6.26 10.73 -5.17
C ILE A 327 -6.33 12.05 -5.94
N ASP A 328 -7.49 12.70 -5.96
CA ASP A 328 -7.68 13.98 -6.68
C ASP A 328 -6.80 15.11 -6.09
N LYS A 329 -6.69 15.17 -4.75
CA LYS A 329 -5.76 16.09 -4.07
C LYS A 329 -4.30 15.81 -4.44
N VAL A 330 -3.90 14.54 -4.48
CA VAL A 330 -2.54 14.13 -4.86
C VAL A 330 -2.26 14.48 -6.33
N ASP A 331 -3.18 14.18 -7.21
CA ASP A 331 -3.06 14.49 -8.64
C ASP A 331 -2.96 16.00 -8.88
N LEU A 332 -3.79 16.79 -8.21
CA LEU A 332 -3.71 18.25 -8.28
C LEU A 332 -2.33 18.78 -7.81
N TYR A 333 -1.83 18.24 -6.72
CA TYR A 333 -0.50 18.58 -6.21
C TYR A 333 0.61 18.28 -7.23
N PHE A 334 0.63 17.06 -7.78
CA PHE A 334 1.63 16.66 -8.78
C PHE A 334 1.49 17.45 -10.09
N ARG A 335 0.27 17.76 -10.53
CA ARG A 335 0.05 18.63 -11.70
C ARG A 335 0.56 20.05 -11.47
N SER A 336 0.42 20.60 -10.26
CA SER A 336 0.96 21.90 -9.90
C SER A 336 2.49 21.87 -9.89
N MET A 337 3.10 20.86 -9.27
CA MET A 337 4.54 20.62 -9.27
C MET A 337 5.08 20.46 -10.71
N ARG A 338 4.35 19.78 -11.58
CA ARG A 338 4.70 19.63 -12.99
C ARG A 338 4.87 20.98 -13.68
N GLN A 339 3.98 21.96 -13.45
CA GLN A 339 4.11 23.28 -14.06
C GLN A 339 5.41 24.00 -13.62
N VAL A 340 5.73 23.89 -12.33
CA VAL A 340 6.99 24.45 -11.79
C VAL A 340 8.21 23.78 -12.46
N ILE A 341 8.23 22.45 -12.51
CA ILE A 341 9.33 21.69 -13.11
C ILE A 341 9.47 22.02 -14.61
N LEU A 342 8.38 22.11 -15.35
CA LEU A 342 8.41 22.50 -16.77
C LEU A 342 8.95 23.92 -16.96
N GLY A 343 8.62 24.85 -16.08
CA GLY A 343 9.20 26.18 -16.05
C GLY A 343 10.72 26.17 -15.86
N LEU A 344 11.19 25.39 -14.87
CA LEU A 344 12.63 25.23 -14.60
C LEU A 344 13.39 24.55 -15.75
N VAL A 345 12.77 23.60 -16.43
CA VAL A 345 13.35 22.97 -17.65
C VAL A 345 13.43 23.99 -18.80
N LYS A 346 12.40 24.82 -18.98
CA LYS A 346 12.38 25.87 -20.01
C LYS A 346 13.46 26.91 -19.80
N THR A 347 13.78 27.26 -18.56
CA THR A 347 14.85 28.18 -18.18
C THR A 347 16.23 27.51 -18.06
N HIS A 348 16.38 26.28 -18.45
CA HIS A 348 17.61 25.47 -18.36
C HIS A 348 18.16 25.28 -16.94
N LEU A 349 17.37 25.52 -15.90
CA LEU A 349 17.73 25.24 -14.50
C LEU A 349 17.64 23.75 -14.15
N LEU A 350 16.81 22.99 -14.90
CA LEU A 350 16.75 21.53 -14.81
C LEU A 350 17.01 20.88 -16.17
N PRO A 351 17.62 19.68 -16.20
CA PRO A 351 17.85 18.90 -17.41
C PRO A 351 16.55 18.57 -18.15
N ARG A 352 16.64 18.40 -19.48
CA ARG A 352 15.47 18.15 -20.35
C ARG A 352 14.69 16.90 -19.98
N HIS A 353 15.35 15.85 -19.49
CA HIS A 353 14.70 14.59 -19.13
C HIS A 353 13.69 14.75 -17.98
N PHE A 354 13.80 15.78 -17.12
CA PHE A 354 12.77 16.07 -16.14
C PHE A 354 11.38 16.29 -16.74
N LYS A 355 11.32 16.84 -17.97
CA LYS A 355 10.05 16.97 -18.70
C LYS A 355 9.44 15.61 -18.99
N THR A 356 10.25 14.63 -19.44
CA THR A 356 9.78 13.26 -19.71
C THR A 356 9.27 12.59 -18.44
N LEU A 357 10.07 12.61 -17.38
CA LEU A 357 9.76 11.98 -16.11
C LEU A 357 8.49 12.54 -15.47
N ILE A 358 8.37 13.86 -15.34
CA ILE A 358 7.22 14.49 -14.68
C ILE A 358 5.93 14.35 -15.50
N ASN A 359 6.04 14.39 -16.83
CA ASN A 359 4.88 14.14 -17.70
C ASN A 359 4.38 12.71 -17.54
N ARG A 360 5.27 11.71 -17.44
CA ARG A 360 4.88 10.32 -17.22
C ARG A 360 4.21 10.14 -15.85
N LEU A 361 4.78 10.73 -14.80
CA LEU A 361 4.23 10.65 -13.44
C LEU A 361 2.81 11.23 -13.34
N CYS A 362 2.52 12.32 -14.07
CA CYS A 362 1.23 13.01 -14.00
C CYS A 362 0.23 12.58 -15.10
N LEU A 363 0.51 11.49 -15.83
CA LEU A 363 -0.26 11.18 -17.04
C LEU A 363 -1.68 10.71 -16.76
N ASP A 364 -1.84 9.82 -15.78
CA ASP A 364 -3.04 9.01 -15.64
C ASP A 364 -3.79 9.18 -14.30
N GLY A 365 -3.43 10.19 -13.49
CA GLY A 365 -4.06 10.42 -12.18
C GLY A 365 -5.58 10.58 -12.26
N GLN A 366 -6.10 11.32 -13.26
CA GLN A 366 -7.54 11.51 -13.46
C GLN A 366 -8.25 10.25 -13.96
N ALA A 367 -7.55 9.35 -14.65
CA ALA A 367 -8.12 8.06 -15.02
C ALA A 367 -8.37 7.22 -13.75
N PHE A 368 -7.45 7.25 -12.78
CA PHE A 368 -7.65 6.56 -11.51
C PHE A 368 -8.80 7.18 -10.69
N VAL A 369 -8.85 8.51 -10.57
CA VAL A 369 -9.98 9.21 -9.92
C VAL A 369 -11.32 8.78 -10.52
N LYS A 370 -11.39 8.68 -11.86
CA LYS A 370 -12.59 8.26 -12.57
C LYS A 370 -12.96 6.81 -12.24
N MET A 371 -12.01 5.88 -12.31
CA MET A 371 -12.25 4.46 -12.01
C MET A 371 -12.76 4.25 -10.58
N ASP A 372 -12.14 4.92 -9.60
CA ASP A 372 -12.57 4.81 -8.20
C ASP A 372 -13.97 5.39 -7.98
N LYS A 373 -14.29 6.56 -8.60
CA LYS A 373 -15.65 7.14 -8.57
C LYS A 373 -16.71 6.25 -9.20
N MET A 374 -16.34 5.52 -10.25
CA MET A 374 -17.20 4.54 -10.91
C MET A 374 -17.25 3.20 -10.16
N ARG A 375 -16.53 3.06 -9.06
CA ARG A 375 -16.39 1.81 -8.27
C ARG A 375 -15.90 0.62 -9.08
N LEU A 376 -15.03 0.86 -10.07
CA LEU A 376 -14.48 -0.19 -10.90
C LEU A 376 -13.29 -0.89 -10.24
N VAL A 377 -12.52 -0.13 -9.47
CA VAL A 377 -11.30 -0.59 -8.79
C VAL A 377 -11.06 0.20 -7.52
N THR A 378 -10.25 -0.34 -6.64
CA THR A 378 -9.69 0.40 -5.50
C THR A 378 -8.31 -0.13 -5.14
N THR A 379 -7.43 0.71 -4.57
CA THR A 379 -6.17 0.28 -3.94
C THR A 379 -6.29 0.21 -2.41
N SER A 380 -7.47 0.42 -1.89
CA SER A 380 -7.75 0.43 -0.45
C SER A 380 -8.61 -0.74 0.03
N TYR A 381 -8.60 -1.86 -0.71
CA TYR A 381 -9.32 -3.05 -0.28
C TYR A 381 -8.53 -3.77 0.81
N ARG A 382 -9.20 -4.00 1.93
CA ARG A 382 -8.61 -4.61 3.12
C ARG A 382 -9.23 -5.97 3.37
N ILE A 383 -8.36 -6.96 3.69
CA ILE A 383 -8.78 -8.24 4.23
C ILE A 383 -8.03 -8.51 5.52
N ILE A 384 -8.78 -8.86 6.58
CA ILE A 384 -8.22 -9.37 7.83
C ILE A 384 -8.62 -10.84 7.93
N ALA A 385 -7.63 -11.70 8.12
CA ALA A 385 -7.88 -13.12 8.27
C ALA A 385 -7.08 -13.69 9.45
N GLN A 386 -7.44 -14.91 9.89
CA GLN A 386 -6.83 -15.54 11.05
C GLN A 386 -6.52 -17.00 10.75
N LYS A 387 -5.32 -17.44 11.13
CA LYS A 387 -4.97 -18.88 11.17
C LYS A 387 -5.68 -19.52 12.37
N ALA A 388 -6.27 -20.70 12.18
CA ALA A 388 -6.86 -21.47 13.28
C ALA A 388 -5.85 -21.69 14.42
N GLN A 389 -6.38 -21.89 15.65
CA GLN A 389 -5.55 -22.19 16.83
C GLN A 389 -4.98 -23.59 16.81
#